data_01612a436e84085f3d16747160502cd8
#
_entry.id   01612a436e84085f3d16747160502cd8
#
_cell.length_a   1.000
_cell.length_b   1.000
_cell.length_c   1.000
_cell.angle_alpha   90.00
_cell.angle_beta   90.00
_cell.angle_gamma   90.00
#
_symmetry.space_group_name_H-M   'P 1'
#
loop_
_entity.id
_entity.type
_entity.pdbx_description
1 polymer ?
#
loop_
_entity_poly.entity_id
_entity_poly.type
_entity_poly.pdbx_seq_one_letter_code
_entity_poly.pdbx_strand_id
1 'polypeptide(L)'
;MKKIFIFSLFILISVTLFGCNSNGKVEIPDSFEILKDGLAVEETTIYTGESFTFTVDGLNNSLLNWESSNSSVVSVDANGKVSALGKGTVVITASIKDAPYISDSVFVKASEKLGQTGVGSGLSKDDPIYLGNEGDEEPIEIYFLEMQHIYADSIFIKKGNVEVLIDAGWEIDGEYISSVLDQYCTDDRLDLFMVSHSDGDHIDGVAKALQNVDNISLMVDYGGVGTGNVLNTRNKYKAKGMVYHSAYDCVNGIDGASDRYYLTEDFYFEVLNTGEYISNSETNASNPHSLTVIFYYKNFSFFTAGDITTATEAKLLKNVDLPEVTLYKASHHGSHGSNSQEFLDTINPKAVAISAARANNYNDTPGKPQQNKTYNLNAASGHPAAEAIERIYKAPNISQNLNVYWNAVNGTMKFTSYGKDDFTFQGSKSIKGYYDLTLTNGVAVWNEELLDFENKVTGEENCKLHESKVFQFRNYIQYLPTWAKDLYFPG
;
A
#
# COMPACT_ATOMS: atom_id res chain seq x y z
N MET A 1 -13.20 30.86 22.09
CA MET A 1 -11.96 31.62 22.36
C MET A 1 -10.78 30.65 22.12
N LYS A 2 -10.25 30.69 20.92
CA LYS A 2 -9.07 29.88 20.51
C LYS A 2 -7.83 30.66 20.92
N LYS A 3 -7.02 30.08 21.79
CA LYS A 3 -5.69 30.62 22.12
C LYS A 3 -4.73 30.22 20.98
N ILE A 4 -4.34 31.24 20.22
CA ILE A 4 -3.25 31.16 19.25
C ILE A 4 -1.96 31.25 20.05
N PHE A 5 -1.17 30.16 20.06
CA PHE A 5 0.21 30.22 20.54
C PHE A 5 1.08 30.65 19.34
N ILE A 6 1.54 31.88 19.39
CA ILE A 6 2.57 32.42 18.51
C ILE A 6 3.90 31.99 19.11
N PHE A 7 4.58 31.02 18.51
CA PHE A 7 5.99 30.76 18.78
C PHE A 7 6.82 31.83 18.04
N SER A 8 7.29 32.80 18.78
CA SER A 8 8.32 33.73 18.28
C SER A 8 9.63 32.99 18.25
N LEU A 9 10.07 32.65 17.07
CA LEU A 9 11.43 32.15 16.80
C LEU A 9 12.39 33.34 16.95
N PHE A 10 13.01 33.49 18.11
CA PHE A 10 14.17 34.35 18.29
C PHE A 10 15.39 33.59 17.72
N ILE A 11 15.73 33.86 16.47
CA ILE A 11 17.05 33.52 15.93
C ILE A 11 18.03 34.48 16.62
N LEU A 12 18.68 34.01 17.68
CA LEU A 12 19.82 34.66 18.25
C LEU A 12 21.04 34.27 17.38
N ILE A 13 21.32 35.07 16.36
CA ILE A 13 22.61 34.95 15.65
C ILE A 13 23.66 35.53 16.63
N SER A 14 24.21 34.68 17.47
CA SER A 14 25.45 34.98 18.17
C SER A 14 26.62 34.77 17.22
N VAL A 15 26.97 35.81 16.49
CA VAL A 15 28.27 35.86 15.82
C VAL A 15 29.32 35.97 16.90
N THR A 16 29.78 34.89 17.45
CA THR A 16 31.00 34.85 18.25
C THR A 16 32.18 34.90 17.28
N LEU A 17 32.71 36.11 17.08
CA LEU A 17 34.02 36.33 16.51
C LEU A 17 35.07 35.71 17.44
N PHE A 18 35.50 34.47 17.15
CA PHE A 18 36.65 33.89 17.84
C PHE A 18 37.89 34.69 17.50
N GLY A 19 38.22 35.60 18.40
CA GLY A 19 39.50 36.32 18.37
C GLY A 19 40.60 35.37 18.85
N CYS A 20 41.66 35.18 18.08
CA CYS A 20 42.89 34.59 18.57
C CYS A 20 43.42 35.43 19.73
N ASN A 21 43.41 34.86 20.92
CA ASN A 21 44.10 35.49 22.03
C ASN A 21 45.62 35.34 21.79
N SER A 22 46.41 36.33 22.19
CA SER A 22 47.86 36.51 21.91
C SER A 22 48.78 35.41 22.42
N ASN A 23 48.25 34.31 22.98
CA ASN A 23 49.00 33.16 23.52
C ASN A 23 48.78 31.83 22.75
N GLY A 24 48.12 31.84 21.59
CA GLY A 24 47.98 30.67 20.71
C GLY A 24 47.22 29.46 21.33
N LYS A 25 46.45 29.68 22.40
CA LYS A 25 45.57 28.66 22.95
C LYS A 25 44.23 28.76 22.22
N VAL A 26 43.80 27.63 21.64
CA VAL A 26 42.42 27.45 21.14
C VAL A 26 41.49 27.44 22.33
N GLU A 27 40.51 28.33 22.37
CA GLU A 27 39.45 28.25 23.38
C GLU A 27 38.55 27.04 23.08
N ILE A 28 38.45 26.16 24.07
CA ILE A 28 37.57 24.99 23.99
C ILE A 28 36.16 25.45 24.38
N PRO A 29 35.14 25.30 23.54
CA PRO A 29 33.77 25.65 23.88
C PRO A 29 33.20 24.70 24.95
N ASP A 30 32.17 25.16 25.69
CA ASP A 30 31.48 24.32 26.67
C ASP A 30 30.58 23.23 26.03
N SER A 31 30.18 23.43 24.77
CA SER A 31 29.41 22.50 23.95
C SER A 31 29.54 22.85 22.48
N PHE A 32 29.20 21.93 21.61
CA PHE A 32 29.10 22.11 20.16
C PHE A 32 27.99 21.23 19.57
N GLU A 33 27.63 21.46 18.32
CA GLU A 33 26.67 20.65 17.58
C GLU A 33 27.33 20.10 16.31
N ILE A 34 27.00 18.87 15.93
CA ILE A 34 27.40 18.27 14.66
C ILE A 34 26.51 18.81 13.56
N LEU A 35 27.13 19.28 12.49
CA LEU A 35 26.47 19.89 11.35
C LEU A 35 26.60 19.00 10.10
N LYS A 36 25.50 18.91 9.34
CA LYS A 36 25.48 18.41 7.98
C LYS A 36 25.03 19.55 7.06
N ASP A 37 25.81 19.85 6.04
CA ASP A 37 25.52 20.95 5.09
C ASP A 37 25.32 22.31 5.78
N GLY A 38 25.99 22.51 6.94
CA GLY A 38 25.94 23.74 7.73
C GLY A 38 24.73 23.86 8.69
N LEU A 39 23.93 22.82 8.81
CA LEU A 39 22.77 22.76 9.73
C LEU A 39 23.00 21.72 10.81
N ALA A 40 22.62 22.04 12.06
CA ALA A 40 22.63 21.06 13.15
C ALA A 40 21.70 19.88 12.83
N VAL A 41 22.15 18.66 13.15
CA VAL A 41 21.44 17.44 12.81
C VAL A 41 21.50 16.43 13.97
N GLU A 42 20.36 15.91 14.37
CA GLU A 42 20.24 14.86 15.39
C GLU A 42 20.16 13.46 14.73
N GLU A 43 19.61 13.40 13.53
CA GLU A 43 19.42 12.18 12.74
C GLU A 43 19.64 12.45 11.25
N THR A 44 20.19 11.47 10.52
CA THR A 44 20.30 11.55 9.06
C THR A 44 20.33 10.16 8.43
N THR A 45 19.92 10.10 7.16
CA THR A 45 20.00 8.85 6.36
C THR A 45 21.13 8.95 5.36
N ILE A 46 21.79 7.82 5.09
CA ILE A 46 22.81 7.64 4.05
C ILE A 46 22.58 6.29 3.36
N TYR A 47 22.82 6.22 2.06
CA TYR A 47 22.69 4.95 1.34
C TYR A 47 24.04 4.24 1.21
N THR A 48 24.02 2.90 1.25
CA THR A 48 25.22 2.07 1.10
C THR A 48 26.01 2.48 -0.15
N GLY A 49 27.30 2.67 0.01
CA GLY A 49 28.21 3.16 -1.02
C GLY A 49 28.29 4.69 -1.13
N GLU A 50 27.45 5.44 -0.45
CA GLU A 50 27.52 6.90 -0.39
C GLU A 50 28.40 7.39 0.76
N SER A 51 28.79 8.65 0.68
CA SER A 51 29.51 9.34 1.74
C SER A 51 29.19 10.83 1.76
N PHE A 52 29.24 11.42 2.95
CA PHE A 52 29.18 12.87 3.17
C PHE A 52 30.12 13.24 4.33
N THR A 53 30.22 14.51 4.67
CA THR A 53 31.11 14.94 5.76
C THR A 53 30.34 15.74 6.79
N PHE A 54 30.42 15.32 8.04
CA PHE A 54 30.01 16.14 9.17
C PHE A 54 31.07 17.20 9.48
N THR A 55 30.60 18.33 9.94
CA THR A 55 31.44 19.44 10.44
C THR A 55 30.95 19.84 11.83
N VAL A 56 31.78 20.59 12.54
CA VAL A 56 31.41 21.23 13.81
C VAL A 56 31.73 22.71 13.70
N ASP A 57 30.74 23.56 14.08
CA ASP A 57 30.93 24.99 13.94
C ASP A 57 32.05 25.52 14.86
N GLY A 58 32.90 26.34 14.30
CA GLY A 58 34.01 26.96 15.02
C GLY A 58 35.17 26.05 15.44
N LEU A 59 35.09 24.73 15.18
CA LEU A 59 36.17 23.77 15.53
C LEU A 59 36.79 23.13 14.31
N ASN A 60 38.12 22.99 14.34
CA ASN A 60 38.86 22.26 13.34
C ASN A 60 38.82 20.76 13.64
N ASN A 61 38.58 19.91 12.63
CA ASN A 61 38.57 18.45 12.76
C ASN A 61 39.82 17.87 13.40
N SER A 62 40.98 18.55 13.31
CA SER A 62 42.21 18.11 14.00
C SER A 62 42.08 18.07 15.53
N LEU A 63 41.12 18.82 16.10
CA LEU A 63 40.81 18.86 17.53
C LEU A 63 39.77 17.84 17.94
N LEU A 64 39.12 17.19 16.98
CA LEU A 64 38.02 16.27 17.23
C LEU A 64 38.47 14.81 17.08
N ASN A 65 37.87 13.96 17.90
CA ASN A 65 37.87 12.51 17.72
C ASN A 65 36.48 12.09 17.25
N TRP A 66 36.42 11.38 16.14
CA TRP A 66 35.19 10.87 15.55
C TRP A 66 35.12 9.38 15.75
N GLU A 67 33.96 8.89 16.22
CA GLU A 67 33.73 7.48 16.48
C GLU A 67 32.37 7.04 15.91
N SER A 68 32.34 5.79 15.42
CA SER A 68 31.09 5.12 15.03
C SER A 68 30.81 3.97 15.98
N SER A 69 29.58 3.85 16.44
CA SER A 69 29.17 2.72 17.28
C SER A 69 29.26 1.37 16.55
N ASN A 70 29.25 1.37 15.20
CA ASN A 70 29.48 0.20 14.38
C ASN A 70 30.10 0.60 13.03
N SER A 71 31.40 0.60 12.94
CA SER A 71 32.16 0.99 11.76
C SER A 71 32.05 0.03 10.57
N SER A 72 31.50 -1.18 10.76
CA SER A 72 31.19 -2.09 9.65
C SER A 72 29.88 -1.73 8.92
N VAL A 73 29.02 -0.97 9.57
CA VAL A 73 27.75 -0.44 8.99
C VAL A 73 27.99 0.95 8.44
N VAL A 74 28.49 1.87 9.27
CA VAL A 74 28.86 3.22 8.86
C VAL A 74 30.21 3.57 9.46
N SER A 75 31.20 3.82 8.66
CA SER A 75 32.51 4.31 9.12
C SER A 75 32.55 5.83 9.13
N VAL A 76 33.39 6.39 10.01
CA VAL A 76 33.72 7.81 10.03
C VAL A 76 35.25 7.96 10.11
N ASP A 77 35.82 8.88 9.33
CA ASP A 77 37.25 9.15 9.37
C ASP A 77 37.58 10.34 10.30
N ALA A 78 38.87 10.61 10.47
CA ALA A 78 39.35 11.70 11.33
C ALA A 78 38.94 13.11 10.84
N ASN A 79 38.43 13.23 9.62
CA ASN A 79 37.93 14.49 9.05
C ASN A 79 36.41 14.61 9.12
N GLY A 80 35.73 13.69 9.80
CA GLY A 80 34.28 13.64 9.89
C GLY A 80 33.60 13.11 8.63
N LYS A 81 34.36 12.50 7.67
CA LYS A 81 33.77 11.87 6.49
C LYS A 81 33.13 10.54 6.89
N VAL A 82 31.81 10.50 6.72
CA VAL A 82 30.96 9.34 6.99
C VAL A 82 30.79 8.55 5.70
N SER A 83 30.90 7.21 5.75
CA SER A 83 30.71 6.31 4.61
C SER A 83 29.86 5.11 5.03
N ALA A 84 28.78 4.88 4.30
CA ALA A 84 27.92 3.71 4.53
C ALA A 84 28.50 2.48 3.83
N LEU A 85 28.78 1.44 4.62
CA LEU A 85 29.38 0.18 4.20
C LEU A 85 28.40 -0.97 4.25
N GLY A 86 27.37 -0.87 5.08
CA GLY A 86 26.32 -1.87 5.26
C GLY A 86 25.05 -1.23 5.77
N LYS A 87 24.02 -2.04 5.94
CA LYS A 87 22.69 -1.66 6.42
C LYS A 87 22.65 -1.62 7.96
N GLY A 88 21.95 -0.64 8.52
CA GLY A 88 21.71 -0.53 9.98
C GLY A 88 21.76 0.91 10.48
N THR A 89 21.43 1.10 11.74
CA THR A 89 21.52 2.41 12.41
C THR A 89 22.72 2.44 13.32
N VAL A 90 23.52 3.48 13.24
CA VAL A 90 24.69 3.71 14.10
C VAL A 90 24.61 5.08 14.75
N VAL A 91 25.34 5.26 15.81
CA VAL A 91 25.60 6.57 16.40
C VAL A 91 27.00 7.02 15.99
N ILE A 92 27.10 8.18 15.36
CA ILE A 92 28.38 8.85 15.11
C ILE A 92 28.56 9.91 16.20
N THR A 93 29.67 9.82 16.91
CA THR A 93 30.01 10.75 17.99
C THR A 93 31.25 11.54 17.63
N ALA A 94 31.18 12.85 17.80
CA ALA A 94 32.34 13.73 17.82
C ALA A 94 32.66 14.12 19.27
N SER A 95 33.93 14.11 19.64
CA SER A 95 34.38 14.58 20.96
C SER A 95 35.68 15.40 20.84
N ILE A 96 35.91 16.35 21.75
CA ILE A 96 37.14 17.12 21.77
C ILE A 96 38.26 16.27 22.35
N LYS A 97 39.40 16.13 21.65
CA LYS A 97 40.53 15.26 22.00
C LYS A 97 41.06 15.52 23.45
N ASP A 98 41.19 16.77 23.83
CA ASP A 98 41.72 17.16 25.14
C ASP A 98 40.60 17.35 26.20
N ALA A 99 39.33 17.22 25.82
CA ALA A 99 38.17 17.33 26.67
C ALA A 99 37.04 16.40 26.20
N PRO A 100 37.22 15.05 26.27
CA PRO A 100 36.31 14.10 25.64
C PRO A 100 34.89 14.06 26.27
N TYR A 101 34.72 14.69 27.43
CA TYR A 101 33.40 14.89 28.05
C TYR A 101 32.55 15.96 27.33
N ILE A 102 33.14 16.73 26.42
CA ILE A 102 32.46 17.65 25.53
C ILE A 102 32.31 16.90 24.19
N SER A 103 31.12 16.43 23.93
CA SER A 103 30.79 15.62 22.76
C SER A 103 29.37 15.86 22.31
N ASP A 104 29.12 15.56 21.05
CA ASP A 104 27.81 15.50 20.44
C ASP A 104 27.68 14.24 19.58
N SER A 105 26.44 13.79 19.31
CA SER A 105 26.17 12.53 18.63
C SER A 105 24.98 12.64 17.69
N VAL A 106 25.10 11.98 16.54
CA VAL A 106 24.08 11.93 15.49
C VAL A 106 23.73 10.47 15.19
N PHE A 107 22.44 10.17 15.10
CA PHE A 107 21.98 8.90 14.57
C PHE A 107 22.10 8.88 13.05
N VAL A 108 22.81 7.90 12.51
CA VAL A 108 22.98 7.71 11.07
C VAL A 108 22.36 6.38 10.69
N LYS A 109 21.25 6.45 9.94
CA LYS A 109 20.60 5.27 9.36
C LYS A 109 21.20 4.99 8.00
N ALA A 110 21.93 3.89 7.87
CA ALA A 110 22.42 3.41 6.58
C ALA A 110 21.39 2.44 5.99
N SER A 111 20.94 2.75 4.77
CA SER A 111 19.97 1.96 4.02
C SER A 111 20.55 1.60 2.65
N GLU A 112 20.06 0.53 2.06
CA GLU A 112 20.39 0.23 0.67
C GLU A 112 19.59 1.15 -0.26
N LYS A 113 20.27 1.62 -1.32
CA LYS A 113 19.59 2.46 -2.30
C LYS A 113 18.73 1.58 -3.19
N LEU A 114 17.46 1.90 -3.26
CA LEU A 114 16.54 1.24 -4.17
C LEU A 114 17.09 1.22 -5.60
N GLY A 115 17.10 0.05 -6.23
CA GLY A 115 17.49 -0.12 -7.63
C GLY A 115 18.98 -0.03 -7.94
N GLN A 116 19.87 0.09 -6.93
CA GLN A 116 21.32 0.09 -7.21
C GLN A 116 21.93 -1.31 -7.36
N THR A 117 21.30 -2.34 -6.81
CA THR A 117 21.77 -3.73 -6.98
C THR A 117 21.54 -4.27 -8.39
N GLY A 118 20.68 -3.62 -9.19
CA GLY A 118 20.35 -4.06 -10.54
C GLY A 118 20.88 -3.19 -11.68
N VAL A 119 21.06 -1.89 -11.48
CA VAL A 119 21.43 -0.97 -12.56
C VAL A 119 22.89 -1.18 -12.97
N GLY A 120 23.09 -1.79 -14.14
CA GLY A 120 24.41 -2.05 -14.70
C GLY A 120 25.14 -3.28 -14.17
N SER A 121 24.52 -4.08 -13.29
CA SER A 121 25.15 -5.30 -12.75
C SER A 121 25.04 -6.53 -13.66
N GLY A 122 24.24 -6.45 -14.73
CA GLY A 122 23.92 -7.60 -15.58
C GLY A 122 23.00 -8.62 -14.92
N LEU A 123 22.25 -8.22 -13.86
CA LEU A 123 21.26 -9.07 -13.22
C LEU A 123 20.15 -9.46 -14.18
N SER A 124 19.64 -10.66 -14.02
CA SER A 124 18.46 -11.15 -14.70
C SER A 124 17.21 -10.45 -14.19
N LYS A 125 16.15 -10.39 -15.01
CA LYS A 125 14.83 -9.92 -14.57
C LYS A 125 14.28 -10.69 -13.36
N ASP A 126 14.76 -11.90 -13.15
CA ASP A 126 14.35 -12.79 -12.06
C ASP A 126 15.15 -12.56 -10.76
N ASP A 127 16.15 -11.67 -10.80
CA ASP A 127 16.91 -11.32 -9.59
C ASP A 127 16.09 -10.37 -8.71
N PRO A 128 15.84 -10.72 -7.45
CA PRO A 128 15.01 -9.92 -6.56
C PRO A 128 15.68 -8.59 -6.20
N ILE A 129 14.87 -7.53 -6.09
CA ILE A 129 15.29 -6.23 -5.56
C ILE A 129 14.89 -6.16 -4.09
N TYR A 130 15.86 -5.79 -3.24
CA TYR A 130 15.65 -5.65 -1.80
C TYR A 130 15.56 -4.17 -1.41
N LEU A 131 14.46 -3.77 -0.74
CA LEU A 131 14.22 -2.38 -0.36
C LEU A 131 14.92 -1.96 0.94
N GLY A 132 15.53 -2.92 1.64
CA GLY A 132 16.39 -2.63 2.78
C GLY A 132 15.68 -2.45 4.12
N ASN A 133 14.37 -2.66 4.19
CA ASN A 133 13.66 -2.59 5.47
C ASN A 133 13.98 -3.79 6.36
N GLU A 134 14.08 -3.57 7.67
CA GLU A 134 14.28 -4.66 8.63
C GLU A 134 13.00 -5.48 8.77
N GLY A 135 13.16 -6.80 8.86
CA GLY A 135 12.06 -7.70 9.21
C GLY A 135 11.72 -7.56 10.70
N ASP A 136 10.45 -7.67 11.04
CA ASP A 136 9.94 -7.69 12.40
C ASP A 136 8.89 -8.80 12.58
N GLU A 137 8.52 -9.07 13.82
CA GLU A 137 7.50 -10.07 14.16
C GLU A 137 6.07 -9.51 14.07
N GLU A 138 5.90 -8.25 13.64
CA GLU A 138 4.60 -7.61 13.50
C GLU A 138 3.78 -8.30 12.40
N PRO A 139 2.46 -8.37 12.58
CA PRO A 139 1.59 -8.97 11.58
C PRO A 139 1.55 -8.12 10.31
N ILE A 140 1.23 -8.77 9.19
CA ILE A 140 0.73 -8.05 8.03
C ILE A 140 -0.74 -7.72 8.26
N GLU A 141 -1.10 -6.48 8.00
CA GLU A 141 -2.47 -5.97 8.03
C GLU A 141 -2.85 -5.44 6.65
N ILE A 142 -3.94 -5.94 6.09
CA ILE A 142 -4.43 -5.53 4.76
C ILE A 142 -5.80 -4.92 4.94
N TYR A 143 -5.93 -3.67 4.57
CA TYR A 143 -7.15 -2.88 4.67
C TYR A 143 -7.74 -2.65 3.28
N PHE A 144 -8.91 -3.17 3.01
CA PHE A 144 -9.74 -2.77 1.87
C PHE A 144 -10.60 -1.61 2.32
N LEU A 145 -10.27 -0.41 1.90
CA LEU A 145 -10.93 0.80 2.36
C LEU A 145 -12.35 0.89 1.80
N GLU A 146 -13.32 1.23 2.63
CA GLU A 146 -14.69 1.48 2.16
C GLU A 146 -14.77 2.82 1.45
N MET A 147 -14.93 2.81 0.15
CA MET A 147 -15.06 4.02 -0.65
C MET A 147 -16.46 4.63 -0.54
N GLN A 148 -16.56 5.94 -0.77
CA GLN A 148 -17.81 6.68 -0.69
C GLN A 148 -18.68 6.51 -1.93
N HIS A 149 -18.09 6.10 -3.04
CA HIS A 149 -18.76 5.90 -4.33
C HIS A 149 -19.00 4.41 -4.61
N ILE A 150 -19.73 4.11 -5.68
CA ILE A 150 -20.33 2.81 -6.02
C ILE A 150 -19.36 1.65 -5.99
N TYR A 151 -18.24 1.78 -6.65
CA TYR A 151 -17.13 0.86 -6.69
C TYR A 151 -15.85 1.68 -6.85
N ALA A 152 -14.83 1.28 -6.20
CA ALA A 152 -13.49 1.84 -6.32
C ALA A 152 -12.52 1.00 -5.52
N ASP A 153 -11.25 1.07 -5.85
CA ASP A 153 -10.20 0.40 -5.14
C ASP A 153 -9.29 1.38 -4.40
N SER A 154 -9.08 1.09 -3.15
CA SER A 154 -7.91 1.53 -2.40
C SER A 154 -7.61 0.50 -1.33
N ILE A 155 -6.41 -0.06 -1.38
CA ILE A 155 -5.97 -1.08 -0.45
C ILE A 155 -4.72 -0.55 0.24
N PHE A 156 -4.77 -0.51 1.57
CA PHE A 156 -3.62 -0.14 2.38
C PHE A 156 -3.07 -1.37 3.07
N ILE A 157 -1.75 -1.57 2.99
CA ILE A 157 -1.06 -2.69 3.64
C ILE A 157 -0.02 -2.13 4.59
N LYS A 158 -0.01 -2.67 5.81
CA LYS A 158 0.97 -2.34 6.83
C LYS A 158 1.62 -3.60 7.39
N LYS A 159 2.95 -3.57 7.53
CA LYS A 159 3.72 -4.57 8.27
C LYS A 159 4.87 -3.89 9.01
N GLY A 160 4.74 -3.76 10.32
CA GLY A 160 5.69 -2.96 11.10
C GLY A 160 5.76 -1.52 10.57
N ASN A 161 6.93 -1.12 10.09
CA ASN A 161 7.17 0.20 9.49
C ASN A 161 7.12 0.19 7.96
N VAL A 162 6.57 -0.83 7.36
CA VAL A 162 6.36 -0.90 5.90
C VAL A 162 4.92 -0.53 5.59
N GLU A 163 4.74 0.48 4.78
CA GLU A 163 3.45 0.98 4.33
C GLU A 163 3.35 0.92 2.80
N VAL A 164 2.26 0.30 2.34
CA VAL A 164 1.94 0.14 0.91
C VAL A 164 0.54 0.68 0.64
N LEU A 165 0.41 1.47 -0.41
CA LEU A 165 -0.89 1.87 -0.95
C LEU A 165 -1.05 1.32 -2.36
N ILE A 166 -2.19 0.68 -2.63
CA ILE A 166 -2.58 0.20 -3.96
C ILE A 166 -3.86 0.92 -4.35
N ASP A 167 -3.83 1.67 -5.42
CA ASP A 167 -4.92 2.50 -5.92
C ASP A 167 -5.41 3.57 -4.91
N ALA A 168 -6.19 4.53 -5.39
CA ALA A 168 -6.64 5.66 -4.57
C ALA A 168 -8.06 6.12 -4.87
N GLY A 169 -8.89 5.24 -5.40
CA GLY A 169 -10.31 5.49 -5.60
C GLY A 169 -10.64 6.70 -6.47
N TRP A 170 -11.87 7.18 -6.32
CA TRP A 170 -12.34 8.42 -6.94
C TRP A 170 -11.77 9.65 -6.23
N GLU A 171 -11.84 10.81 -6.87
CA GLU A 171 -11.39 12.09 -6.28
C GLU A 171 -12.03 12.37 -4.90
N ILE A 172 -13.30 12.01 -4.73
CA ILE A 172 -14.04 12.19 -3.48
C ILE A 172 -13.47 11.34 -2.32
N ASP A 173 -12.85 10.21 -2.63
CA ASP A 173 -12.29 9.30 -1.64
C ASP A 173 -10.91 9.73 -1.16
N GLY A 174 -10.23 10.61 -1.91
CA GLY A 174 -8.84 10.97 -1.67
C GLY A 174 -8.58 11.57 -0.28
N GLU A 175 -9.47 12.40 0.26
CA GLU A 175 -9.31 12.96 1.61
C GLU A 175 -9.43 11.90 2.71
N TYR A 176 -10.32 10.92 2.52
CA TYR A 176 -10.45 9.80 3.44
C TYR A 176 -9.19 8.93 3.40
N ILE A 177 -8.68 8.61 2.20
CA ILE A 177 -7.44 7.84 2.05
C ILE A 177 -6.26 8.60 2.67
N SER A 178 -6.14 9.92 2.44
CA SER A 178 -5.12 10.75 3.09
C SER A 178 -5.19 10.64 4.61
N SER A 179 -6.39 10.66 5.21
CA SER A 179 -6.55 10.51 6.66
C SER A 179 -6.11 9.14 7.18
N VAL A 180 -6.25 8.09 6.37
CA VAL A 180 -5.74 6.75 6.69
C VAL A 180 -4.21 6.75 6.65
N LEU A 181 -3.62 7.36 5.63
CA LEU A 181 -2.16 7.50 5.54
C LEU A 181 -1.61 8.32 6.71
N ASP A 182 -2.21 9.46 7.04
CA ASP A 182 -1.82 10.30 8.20
C ASP A 182 -1.87 9.51 9.52
N GLN A 183 -2.78 8.56 9.64
CA GLN A 183 -2.92 7.73 10.84
C GLN A 183 -1.82 6.67 10.95
N TYR A 184 -1.41 6.07 9.83
CA TYR A 184 -0.58 4.88 9.82
C TYR A 184 0.86 5.11 9.32
N CYS A 185 1.07 6.08 8.42
CA CYS A 185 2.40 6.46 7.91
C CYS A 185 2.97 7.58 8.78
N THR A 186 3.56 7.20 9.91
CA THR A 186 4.00 8.16 10.94
C THR A 186 5.25 8.95 10.58
N ASP A 187 5.92 8.61 9.50
CA ASP A 187 7.10 9.27 8.96
C ASP A 187 6.82 10.02 7.64
N ASP A 188 5.53 10.25 7.33
CA ASP A 188 5.04 10.93 6.13
C ASP A 188 5.55 10.29 4.81
N ARG A 189 5.87 8.99 4.85
CA ARG A 189 6.44 8.24 3.74
C ARG A 189 5.63 7.00 3.41
N LEU A 190 5.58 6.64 2.12
CA LEU A 190 5.17 5.32 1.64
C LEU A 190 6.39 4.55 1.14
N ASP A 191 6.53 3.29 1.54
CA ASP A 191 7.56 2.41 0.99
C ASP A 191 7.23 1.98 -0.43
N LEU A 192 5.95 1.74 -0.70
CA LEU A 192 5.47 1.32 -2.01
C LEU A 192 4.12 1.97 -2.33
N PHE A 193 4.05 2.58 -3.50
CA PHE A 193 2.79 3.01 -4.12
C PHE A 193 2.56 2.22 -5.40
N MET A 194 1.40 1.62 -5.53
CA MET A 194 0.98 0.89 -6.72
C MET A 194 -0.25 1.52 -7.36
N VAL A 195 -0.31 1.51 -8.68
CA VAL A 195 -1.52 1.84 -9.44
C VAL A 195 -1.81 0.69 -10.39
N SER A 196 -2.99 0.10 -10.23
CA SER A 196 -3.37 -1.08 -11.01
C SER A 196 -3.60 -0.75 -12.50
N HIS A 197 -4.40 0.26 -12.80
CA HIS A 197 -4.67 0.73 -14.16
C HIS A 197 -5.20 2.19 -14.16
N SER A 198 -5.66 2.69 -15.31
CA SER A 198 -5.92 4.12 -15.51
C SER A 198 -7.36 4.57 -15.32
N ASP A 199 -8.28 3.71 -14.90
CA ASP A 199 -9.69 4.09 -14.73
C ASP A 199 -9.89 4.96 -13.48
N GLY A 200 -10.88 5.86 -13.52
CA GLY A 200 -11.05 6.92 -12.53
C GLY A 200 -11.27 6.42 -11.11
N ASP A 201 -11.96 5.29 -10.95
CA ASP A 201 -12.21 4.62 -9.67
C ASP A 201 -10.96 3.97 -9.01
N HIS A 202 -9.80 4.12 -9.66
CA HIS A 202 -8.49 3.71 -9.15
C HIS A 202 -7.52 4.88 -9.00
N ILE A 203 -7.65 5.93 -9.84
CA ILE A 203 -6.62 6.98 -9.93
C ILE A 203 -7.08 8.41 -9.65
N ASP A 204 -8.36 8.70 -9.68
CA ASP A 204 -8.82 10.10 -9.56
C ASP A 204 -8.52 10.68 -8.18
N GLY A 205 -8.51 9.84 -7.13
CA GLY A 205 -8.19 10.23 -5.76
C GLY A 205 -6.71 10.44 -5.46
N VAL A 206 -5.79 10.00 -6.33
CA VAL A 206 -4.33 9.97 -6.08
C VAL A 206 -3.78 11.31 -5.59
N ALA A 207 -4.15 12.43 -6.22
CA ALA A 207 -3.61 13.74 -5.87
C ALA A 207 -3.95 14.15 -4.43
N LYS A 208 -5.17 13.87 -3.97
CA LYS A 208 -5.63 14.16 -2.61
C LYS A 208 -5.14 13.12 -1.61
N ALA A 209 -5.16 11.85 -1.98
CA ALA A 209 -4.67 10.77 -1.12
C ALA A 209 -3.22 11.00 -0.69
N LEU A 210 -2.37 11.44 -1.62
CA LEU A 210 -0.95 11.67 -1.40
C LEU A 210 -0.59 13.13 -1.02
N GLN A 211 -1.57 13.95 -0.59
CA GLN A 211 -1.33 15.37 -0.32
C GLN A 211 -0.34 15.61 0.84
N ASN A 212 -0.36 14.75 1.86
CA ASN A 212 0.48 14.81 3.06
C ASN A 212 1.66 13.82 2.98
N VAL A 213 1.79 13.04 1.90
CA VAL A 213 2.92 12.13 1.72
C VAL A 213 4.11 12.91 1.18
N ASP A 214 5.17 12.97 1.98
CA ASP A 214 6.37 13.68 1.58
C ASP A 214 7.22 12.89 0.61
N ASN A 215 7.30 11.58 0.79
CA ASN A 215 8.17 10.73 0.00
C ASN A 215 7.53 9.37 -0.33
N ILE A 216 7.91 8.81 -1.48
CA ILE A 216 7.59 7.44 -1.89
C ILE A 216 8.91 6.77 -2.28
N SER A 217 9.19 5.60 -1.71
CA SER A 217 10.44 4.89 -2.00
C SER A 217 10.41 4.23 -3.38
N LEU A 218 9.35 3.47 -3.64
CA LEU A 218 9.14 2.76 -4.91
C LEU A 218 7.71 3.00 -5.40
N MET A 219 7.57 3.23 -6.69
CA MET A 219 6.28 3.17 -7.38
C MET A 219 6.34 2.11 -8.48
N VAL A 220 5.35 1.21 -8.46
CA VAL A 220 5.11 0.24 -9.55
C VAL A 220 3.70 0.43 -10.06
N ASP A 221 3.52 0.57 -11.37
CA ASP A 221 2.20 0.73 -11.95
C ASP A 221 2.04 0.00 -13.29
N TYR A 222 0.86 0.12 -13.87
CA TYR A 222 0.46 -0.55 -15.12
C TYR A 222 1.31 -0.20 -16.35
N GLY A 223 2.12 0.88 -16.29
CA GLY A 223 2.93 1.35 -17.41
C GLY A 223 2.26 2.42 -18.28
N GLY A 224 2.68 2.48 -19.55
CA GLY A 224 2.23 3.51 -20.48
C GLY A 224 2.75 4.91 -20.13
N VAL A 225 2.39 5.90 -20.96
CA VAL A 225 2.79 7.31 -20.75
C VAL A 225 2.23 7.85 -19.42
N GLY A 226 1.13 7.27 -18.93
CA GLY A 226 0.38 7.77 -17.79
C GLY A 226 -0.50 8.96 -18.17
N THR A 227 -1.50 9.24 -17.36
CA THR A 227 -2.41 10.36 -17.55
C THR A 227 -2.57 11.16 -16.26
N GLY A 228 -2.88 12.45 -16.39
CA GLY A 228 -3.34 13.31 -15.29
C GLY A 228 -2.58 13.11 -13.97
N ASN A 229 -3.29 12.61 -12.98
CA ASN A 229 -2.78 12.46 -11.60
C ASN A 229 -1.61 11.47 -11.50
N VAL A 230 -1.64 10.36 -12.24
CA VAL A 230 -0.58 9.35 -12.19
C VAL A 230 0.72 9.90 -12.75
N LEU A 231 0.67 10.56 -13.92
CA LEU A 231 1.86 11.18 -14.51
C LEU A 231 2.44 12.29 -13.62
N ASN A 232 1.58 13.12 -13.04
CA ASN A 232 1.99 14.16 -12.10
C ASN A 232 2.67 13.56 -10.86
N THR A 233 2.13 12.46 -10.34
CA THR A 233 2.69 11.73 -9.20
C THR A 233 4.05 11.12 -9.54
N ARG A 234 4.16 10.42 -10.67
CA ARG A 234 5.46 9.92 -11.17
C ARG A 234 6.50 11.03 -11.20
N ASN A 235 6.16 12.17 -11.80
CA ASN A 235 7.10 13.30 -11.95
C ASN A 235 7.44 13.94 -10.61
N LYS A 236 6.44 14.18 -9.72
CA LYS A 236 6.63 14.77 -8.38
C LYS A 236 7.61 13.96 -7.55
N TYR A 237 7.40 12.66 -7.46
CA TYR A 237 8.19 11.82 -6.56
C TYR A 237 9.49 11.30 -7.19
N LYS A 238 9.57 11.13 -8.50
CA LYS A 238 10.87 10.92 -9.19
C LYS A 238 11.84 12.10 -8.96
N ALA A 239 11.34 13.33 -8.94
CA ALA A 239 12.14 14.51 -8.61
C ALA A 239 12.65 14.50 -7.15
N LYS A 240 12.02 13.72 -6.28
CA LYS A 240 12.40 13.50 -4.87
C LYS A 240 13.23 12.21 -4.65
N GLY A 241 13.57 11.49 -5.71
CA GLY A 241 14.40 10.29 -5.65
C GLY A 241 13.62 8.97 -5.62
N MET A 242 12.30 8.99 -5.83
CA MET A 242 11.50 7.76 -5.96
C MET A 242 12.01 6.91 -7.13
N VAL A 243 12.16 5.61 -6.88
CA VAL A 243 12.35 4.61 -7.94
C VAL A 243 11.00 4.33 -8.59
N TYR A 244 10.98 4.29 -9.91
CA TYR A 244 9.77 3.99 -10.68
C TYR A 244 10.05 2.89 -11.68
N HIS A 245 9.18 1.88 -11.68
CA HIS A 245 9.12 0.83 -12.70
C HIS A 245 7.68 0.61 -13.12
N SER A 246 7.47 0.31 -14.40
CA SER A 246 6.19 -0.19 -14.87
C SER A 246 6.10 -1.71 -14.73
N ALA A 247 4.89 -2.27 -14.73
CA ALA A 247 4.70 -3.71 -14.80
C ALA A 247 5.40 -4.33 -16.03
N TYR A 248 5.40 -3.60 -17.15
CA TYR A 248 6.14 -4.00 -18.35
C TYR A 248 7.66 -4.08 -18.10
N ASP A 249 8.22 -3.07 -17.43
CA ASP A 249 9.65 -3.07 -17.07
C ASP A 249 9.98 -4.24 -16.14
N CYS A 250 9.12 -4.48 -15.15
CA CYS A 250 9.32 -5.55 -14.15
C CYS A 250 9.41 -6.93 -14.81
N VAL A 251 8.46 -7.29 -15.66
CA VAL A 251 8.43 -8.63 -16.29
C VAL A 251 9.45 -8.81 -17.42
N ASN A 252 10.06 -7.71 -17.89
CA ASN A 252 11.08 -7.73 -18.94
C ASN A 252 12.49 -7.41 -18.43
N GLY A 253 12.66 -7.06 -17.13
CA GLY A 253 13.97 -6.70 -16.56
C GLY A 253 14.58 -5.45 -17.18
N ILE A 254 13.76 -4.42 -17.46
CA ILE A 254 14.21 -3.18 -18.11
C ILE A 254 14.65 -2.18 -17.04
N ASP A 255 15.73 -1.45 -17.31
CA ASP A 255 16.26 -0.38 -16.45
C ASP A 255 16.47 -0.80 -14.98
N GLY A 256 16.86 -2.05 -14.75
CA GLY A 256 17.10 -2.60 -13.42
C GLY A 256 15.83 -2.99 -12.65
N ALA A 257 14.68 -3.03 -13.33
CA ALA A 257 13.46 -3.59 -12.75
C ALA A 257 13.57 -5.11 -12.56
N SER A 258 12.86 -5.63 -11.58
CA SER A 258 12.70 -7.06 -11.33
C SER A 258 11.21 -7.39 -11.23
N ASP A 259 10.85 -8.63 -11.47
CA ASP A 259 9.52 -9.14 -11.17
C ASP A 259 9.31 -9.44 -9.68
N ARG A 260 10.36 -9.42 -8.85
CA ARG A 260 10.28 -9.63 -7.41
C ARG A 260 10.99 -8.53 -6.62
N TYR A 261 10.30 -8.02 -5.58
CA TYR A 261 10.79 -6.97 -4.69
C TYR A 261 10.58 -7.36 -3.23
N TYR A 262 11.65 -7.40 -2.44
CA TYR A 262 11.59 -7.61 -1.00
C TYR A 262 11.40 -6.29 -0.26
N LEU A 263 10.27 -6.15 0.43
CA LEU A 263 9.97 -5.01 1.30
C LEU A 263 10.67 -5.17 2.65
N THR A 264 10.65 -6.41 3.19
CA THR A 264 11.49 -6.86 4.31
C THR A 264 12.09 -8.21 3.96
N GLU A 265 12.85 -8.82 4.87
CA GLU A 265 13.44 -10.15 4.67
C GLU A 265 12.39 -11.23 4.35
N ASP A 266 11.20 -11.13 4.95
CA ASP A 266 10.13 -12.12 4.87
C ASP A 266 8.81 -11.60 4.25
N PHE A 267 8.80 -10.33 3.82
CA PHE A 267 7.66 -9.71 3.14
C PHE A 267 8.09 -9.16 1.77
N TYR A 268 7.53 -9.71 0.71
CA TYR A 268 7.86 -9.35 -0.66
C TYR A 268 6.62 -9.42 -1.56
N PHE A 269 6.74 -8.90 -2.76
CA PHE A 269 5.73 -9.07 -3.82
C PHE A 269 6.35 -9.51 -5.13
N GLU A 270 5.53 -10.15 -5.97
CA GLU A 270 5.86 -10.55 -7.32
C GLU A 270 4.91 -9.91 -8.32
N VAL A 271 5.45 -9.34 -9.39
CA VAL A 271 4.72 -8.83 -10.54
C VAL A 271 4.55 -9.97 -11.54
N LEU A 272 3.32 -10.38 -11.79
CA LEU A 272 3.02 -11.53 -12.63
C LEU A 272 2.87 -11.13 -14.10
N ASN A 273 3.39 -11.94 -15.00
CA ASN A 273 3.30 -11.67 -16.44
C ASN A 273 1.93 -12.03 -17.00
N THR A 274 1.04 -11.05 -17.14
CA THR A 274 -0.28 -11.22 -17.76
C THR A 274 -0.20 -11.39 -19.28
N GLY A 275 0.90 -10.97 -19.92
CA GLY A 275 1.04 -10.89 -21.37
C GLY A 275 0.25 -9.73 -22.01
N GLU A 276 -0.26 -8.80 -21.20
CA GLU A 276 -1.04 -7.63 -21.66
C GLU A 276 -0.38 -6.29 -21.29
N TYR A 277 0.73 -6.29 -20.54
CA TYR A 277 1.36 -5.03 -20.14
C TYR A 277 1.85 -4.22 -21.34
N ILE A 278 1.65 -2.91 -21.25
CA ILE A 278 2.02 -1.96 -22.28
C ILE A 278 3.35 -1.28 -21.94
N SER A 279 4.13 -0.99 -22.97
CA SER A 279 5.40 -0.26 -22.80
C SER A 279 5.14 1.19 -22.36
N ASN A 280 6.14 1.81 -21.74
CA ASN A 280 6.07 3.20 -21.26
C ASN A 280 5.83 4.26 -22.36
N SER A 281 5.83 3.88 -23.63
CA SER A 281 5.54 4.76 -24.78
C SER A 281 4.09 4.67 -25.26
N GLU A 282 3.29 3.75 -24.76
CA GLU A 282 1.90 3.55 -25.18
C GLU A 282 0.93 4.39 -24.36
N THR A 283 -0.22 4.76 -24.97
CA THR A 283 -1.16 5.71 -24.37
C THR A 283 -2.49 5.10 -23.91
N ASN A 284 -2.76 3.86 -24.29
CA ASN A 284 -4.08 3.23 -24.10
C ASN A 284 -4.03 2.13 -23.02
N ALA A 285 -3.86 2.54 -21.76
CA ALA A 285 -4.06 1.61 -20.65
C ALA A 285 -5.57 1.41 -20.37
N SER A 286 -5.96 0.21 -20.00
CA SER A 286 -7.34 -0.17 -19.65
C SER A 286 -7.31 -1.42 -18.75
N ASN A 287 -8.47 -1.89 -18.33
CA ASN A 287 -8.62 -3.05 -17.44
C ASN A 287 -7.71 -4.25 -17.77
N PRO A 288 -7.59 -4.72 -19.04
CA PRO A 288 -6.68 -5.83 -19.36
C PRO A 288 -5.21 -5.60 -19.00
N HIS A 289 -4.77 -4.34 -18.94
CA HIS A 289 -3.39 -3.96 -18.65
C HIS A 289 -3.10 -3.79 -17.14
N SER A 290 -4.06 -4.14 -16.27
CA SER A 290 -3.92 -3.97 -14.83
C SER A 290 -2.69 -4.65 -14.28
N LEU A 291 -1.95 -3.94 -13.44
CA LEU A 291 -0.86 -4.47 -12.62
C LEU A 291 -1.40 -5.64 -11.78
N THR A 292 -0.81 -6.79 -11.95
CA THR A 292 -1.18 -8.04 -11.30
C THR A 292 -0.05 -8.50 -10.41
N VAL A 293 -0.31 -8.64 -9.10
CA VAL A 293 0.72 -8.95 -8.10
C VAL A 293 0.23 -9.93 -7.05
N ILE A 294 1.17 -10.70 -6.51
CA ILE A 294 0.98 -11.46 -5.27
C ILE A 294 1.96 -10.93 -4.24
N PHE A 295 1.46 -10.57 -3.07
CA PHE A 295 2.24 -10.28 -1.87
C PHE A 295 2.38 -11.54 -1.05
N TYR A 296 3.59 -11.76 -0.53
CA TYR A 296 3.91 -12.90 0.33
C TYR A 296 4.48 -12.42 1.66
N TYR A 297 3.94 -12.93 2.74
CA TYR A 297 4.51 -12.81 4.08
C TYR A 297 4.61 -14.18 4.71
N LYS A 298 5.81 -14.75 4.70
CA LYS A 298 6.03 -16.15 5.11
C LYS A 298 5.11 -17.10 4.32
N ASN A 299 4.15 -17.76 4.98
CA ASN A 299 3.18 -18.66 4.34
C ASN A 299 1.85 -17.98 3.96
N PHE A 300 1.67 -16.71 4.31
CA PHE A 300 0.48 -15.95 3.91
C PHE A 300 0.70 -15.34 2.52
N SER A 301 -0.34 -15.34 1.70
CA SER A 301 -0.31 -14.71 0.39
C SER A 301 -1.56 -13.90 0.11
N PHE A 302 -1.37 -12.73 -0.53
CA PHE A 302 -2.43 -11.85 -0.97
C PHE A 302 -2.30 -11.55 -2.45
N PHE A 303 -3.31 -11.93 -3.22
CA PHE A 303 -3.36 -11.72 -4.66
C PHE A 303 -4.31 -10.58 -5.02
N THR A 304 -3.82 -9.62 -5.81
CA THR A 304 -4.61 -8.57 -6.43
C THR A 304 -4.20 -8.37 -7.88
N ALA A 305 -5.18 -8.12 -8.73
CA ALA A 305 -4.99 -8.03 -10.18
C ALA A 305 -5.76 -6.83 -10.80
N GLY A 306 -6.04 -5.79 -10.00
CA GLY A 306 -6.86 -4.66 -10.45
C GLY A 306 -8.15 -5.16 -11.10
N ASP A 307 -8.36 -4.79 -12.33
CA ASP A 307 -9.59 -5.04 -13.08
C ASP A 307 -9.39 -5.93 -14.32
N ILE A 308 -8.44 -6.88 -14.24
CA ILE A 308 -8.22 -7.82 -15.35
C ILE A 308 -9.51 -8.52 -15.74
N THR A 309 -9.61 -8.80 -17.02
CA THR A 309 -10.75 -9.51 -17.62
C THR A 309 -10.52 -11.00 -17.69
N THR A 310 -11.58 -11.79 -17.91
CA THR A 310 -11.46 -13.25 -18.14
C THR A 310 -10.50 -13.61 -19.27
N ALA A 311 -10.37 -12.75 -20.29
CA ALA A 311 -9.38 -12.94 -21.36
C ALA A 311 -7.94 -12.76 -20.86
N THR A 312 -7.70 -11.80 -19.96
CA THR A 312 -6.40 -11.58 -19.32
C THR A 312 -6.09 -12.71 -18.33
N GLU A 313 -7.08 -13.16 -17.55
CA GLU A 313 -6.96 -14.32 -16.66
C GLU A 313 -6.50 -15.56 -17.42
N ALA A 314 -7.11 -15.85 -18.59
CA ALA A 314 -6.73 -16.96 -19.43
C ALA A 314 -5.28 -16.87 -19.97
N LYS A 315 -4.79 -15.65 -20.23
CA LYS A 315 -3.38 -15.43 -20.61
C LYS A 315 -2.46 -15.61 -19.42
N LEU A 316 -2.84 -15.08 -18.27
CA LEU A 316 -2.09 -15.20 -17.02
C LEU A 316 -1.88 -16.68 -16.66
N LEU A 317 -2.94 -17.50 -16.69
CA LEU A 317 -2.90 -18.94 -16.46
C LEU A 317 -1.96 -19.68 -17.43
N LYS A 318 -1.79 -19.13 -18.62
CA LYS A 318 -0.92 -19.71 -19.65
C LYS A 318 0.54 -19.32 -19.46
N ASN A 319 0.79 -18.13 -18.91
CA ASN A 319 2.12 -17.54 -18.80
C ASN A 319 2.77 -17.82 -17.44
N VAL A 320 1.98 -18.08 -16.41
CA VAL A 320 2.44 -18.21 -15.02
C VAL A 320 1.82 -19.43 -14.38
N ASP A 321 2.63 -20.21 -13.69
CA ASP A 321 2.18 -21.29 -12.80
C ASP A 321 1.73 -20.66 -11.48
N LEU A 322 0.42 -20.41 -11.36
CA LEU A 322 -0.15 -19.68 -10.22
C LEU A 322 -0.27 -20.59 -8.99
N PRO A 323 0.17 -20.12 -7.81
CA PRO A 323 -0.05 -20.84 -6.56
C PRO A 323 -1.48 -20.70 -6.05
N GLU A 324 -1.89 -21.60 -5.15
CA GLU A 324 -3.01 -21.33 -4.28
C GLU A 324 -2.70 -20.13 -3.36
N VAL A 325 -3.71 -19.31 -3.03
CA VAL A 325 -3.51 -18.08 -2.25
C VAL A 325 -4.39 -18.02 -1.01
N THR A 326 -3.92 -17.31 0.03
CA THR A 326 -4.70 -17.15 1.26
C THR A 326 -5.82 -16.14 1.07
N LEU A 327 -5.52 -14.98 0.48
CA LEU A 327 -6.48 -13.88 0.27
C LEU A 327 -6.45 -13.44 -1.20
N TYR A 328 -7.62 -13.27 -1.79
CA TYR A 328 -7.78 -12.76 -3.14
C TYR A 328 -8.69 -11.54 -3.16
N LYS A 329 -8.27 -10.45 -3.81
CA LYS A 329 -9.18 -9.37 -4.20
C LYS A 329 -9.91 -9.78 -5.46
N ALA A 330 -11.23 -9.84 -5.42
CA ALA A 330 -12.03 -10.10 -6.61
C ALA A 330 -11.71 -9.09 -7.70
N SER A 331 -11.23 -9.55 -8.86
CA SER A 331 -10.90 -8.69 -9.99
C SER A 331 -12.12 -7.91 -10.46
N HIS A 332 -11.89 -6.64 -10.84
CA HIS A 332 -12.89 -5.75 -11.39
C HIS A 332 -14.15 -5.67 -10.51
N HIS A 333 -13.93 -5.47 -9.19
CA HIS A 333 -14.97 -5.35 -8.17
C HIS A 333 -16.01 -6.49 -8.20
N GLY A 334 -15.63 -7.67 -8.71
CA GLY A 334 -16.56 -8.77 -8.94
C GLY A 334 -17.41 -8.65 -10.22
N SER A 335 -16.91 -7.98 -11.25
CA SER A 335 -17.59 -7.88 -12.55
C SER A 335 -17.89 -9.25 -13.18
N HIS A 336 -18.96 -9.33 -13.98
CA HIS A 336 -19.29 -10.52 -14.76
C HIS A 336 -18.20 -10.93 -15.76
N GLY A 337 -17.44 -9.95 -16.25
CA GLY A 337 -16.33 -10.14 -17.21
C GLY A 337 -15.00 -10.54 -16.61
N SER A 338 -14.97 -10.84 -15.30
CA SER A 338 -13.79 -11.22 -14.55
C SER A 338 -14.10 -12.39 -13.60
N ASN A 339 -13.09 -12.90 -12.90
CA ASN A 339 -13.25 -14.01 -11.95
C ASN A 339 -13.75 -15.29 -12.61
N SER A 340 -13.08 -15.73 -13.69
CA SER A 340 -13.42 -16.98 -14.38
C SER A 340 -13.26 -18.19 -13.45
N GLN A 341 -14.07 -19.23 -13.67
CA GLN A 341 -14.03 -20.41 -12.81
C GLN A 341 -12.66 -21.10 -12.86
N GLU A 342 -12.06 -21.22 -14.04
CA GLU A 342 -10.74 -21.84 -14.21
C GLU A 342 -9.66 -21.10 -13.42
N PHE A 343 -9.70 -19.76 -13.43
CA PHE A 343 -8.78 -18.93 -12.67
C PHE A 343 -8.99 -19.11 -11.16
N LEU A 344 -10.24 -19.04 -10.70
CA LEU A 344 -10.59 -19.22 -9.28
C LEU A 344 -10.26 -20.62 -8.76
N ASP A 345 -10.48 -21.67 -9.58
CA ASP A 345 -10.13 -23.03 -9.20
C ASP A 345 -8.60 -23.23 -9.11
N THR A 346 -7.84 -22.48 -9.92
CA THR A 346 -6.38 -22.55 -9.91
C THR A 346 -5.79 -21.85 -8.69
N ILE A 347 -6.17 -20.59 -8.44
CA ILE A 347 -5.65 -19.84 -7.29
C ILE A 347 -6.28 -20.27 -5.96
N ASN A 348 -7.38 -21.00 -6.00
CA ASN A 348 -8.10 -21.64 -4.89
C ASN A 348 -8.06 -20.84 -3.59
N PRO A 349 -8.55 -19.58 -3.55
CA PRO A 349 -8.34 -18.68 -2.45
C PRO A 349 -9.04 -19.18 -1.17
N LYS A 350 -8.43 -18.95 0.01
CA LYS A 350 -9.08 -19.23 1.29
C LYS A 350 -10.09 -18.15 1.69
N ALA A 351 -9.89 -16.93 1.18
CA ALA A 351 -10.82 -15.82 1.34
C ALA A 351 -10.84 -14.96 0.07
N VAL A 352 -12.01 -14.38 -0.19
CA VAL A 352 -12.20 -13.40 -1.27
C VAL A 352 -12.71 -12.09 -0.67
N ALA A 353 -12.05 -10.98 -1.00
CA ALA A 353 -12.49 -9.63 -0.69
C ALA A 353 -13.02 -8.94 -1.94
N ILE A 354 -14.21 -8.35 -1.85
CA ILE A 354 -14.86 -7.61 -2.93
C ILE A 354 -14.85 -6.12 -2.58
N SER A 355 -14.05 -5.34 -3.32
CA SER A 355 -14.01 -3.89 -3.20
C SER A 355 -15.12 -3.28 -4.02
N ALA A 356 -16.29 -3.15 -3.43
CA ALA A 356 -17.42 -2.45 -4.03
C ALA A 356 -18.21 -1.77 -2.91
N ALA A 357 -18.47 -0.48 -3.04
CA ALA A 357 -19.31 0.23 -2.11
C ALA A 357 -20.79 -0.11 -2.34
N ARG A 358 -21.65 0.49 -1.56
CA ARG A 358 -23.06 0.10 -1.38
C ARG A 358 -23.97 0.25 -2.58
N ALA A 359 -23.61 0.94 -3.61
CA ALA A 359 -24.57 1.25 -4.63
C ALA A 359 -24.10 0.84 -5.99
N ASN A 360 -24.97 0.21 -6.68
CA ASN A 360 -24.78 -0.26 -8.01
C ASN A 360 -25.72 0.48 -8.95
N ASN A 361 -25.57 1.78 -9.04
CA ASN A 361 -26.34 2.57 -9.99
C ASN A 361 -25.39 3.41 -10.82
N TYR A 362 -25.18 3.01 -12.05
CA TYR A 362 -24.33 3.67 -13.05
C TYR A 362 -24.68 5.16 -13.28
N ASN A 363 -25.84 5.61 -12.79
CA ASN A 363 -26.29 6.98 -12.93
C ASN A 363 -26.04 7.86 -11.70
N ASP A 364 -25.37 7.33 -10.69
CA ASP A 364 -25.03 8.13 -9.51
C ASP A 364 -23.91 9.11 -9.85
N THR A 365 -24.18 10.38 -9.59
CA THR A 365 -23.21 11.44 -9.87
C THR A 365 -22.09 11.40 -8.83
N PRO A 366 -20.82 11.33 -9.23
CA PRO A 366 -19.69 11.42 -8.31
C PRO A 366 -19.77 12.68 -7.43
N GLY A 367 -19.47 12.56 -6.16
CA GLY A 367 -19.39 13.69 -5.24
C GLY A 367 -20.70 14.11 -4.56
N LYS A 368 -21.80 13.38 -4.74
CA LYS A 368 -23.01 13.58 -3.94
C LYS A 368 -23.12 12.48 -2.90
N PRO A 369 -23.27 12.81 -1.58
CA PRO A 369 -23.60 11.84 -0.57
C PRO A 369 -24.88 11.11 -1.02
N GLN A 370 -24.79 9.81 -1.17
CA GLN A 370 -25.93 9.03 -1.61
C GLN A 370 -26.92 8.91 -0.47
N GLN A 371 -27.98 9.66 -0.53
CA GLN A 371 -29.08 9.59 0.45
C GLN A 371 -29.94 8.34 0.28
N ASN A 372 -29.88 7.67 -0.90
CA ASN A 372 -30.64 6.47 -1.18
C ASN A 372 -29.75 5.49 -1.94
N LYS A 373 -28.93 4.73 -1.22
CA LYS A 373 -28.05 3.72 -1.81
C LYS A 373 -28.87 2.50 -2.21
N THR A 374 -29.23 2.44 -3.47
CA THR A 374 -30.00 1.35 -4.05
C THR A 374 -29.08 0.28 -4.58
N TYR A 375 -29.26 -0.94 -4.13
CA TYR A 375 -28.48 -2.08 -4.55
C TYR A 375 -29.24 -2.86 -5.62
N ASN A 376 -28.71 -2.94 -6.84
CA ASN A 376 -29.32 -3.69 -7.93
C ASN A 376 -28.37 -4.79 -8.44
N LEU A 377 -28.48 -5.96 -7.87
CA LEU A 377 -27.71 -7.15 -8.25
C LEU A 377 -28.08 -7.72 -9.63
N ASN A 378 -29.13 -7.24 -10.25
CA ASN A 378 -29.58 -7.71 -11.58
C ASN A 378 -29.03 -6.93 -12.76
N ALA A 379 -28.36 -5.82 -12.52
CA ALA A 379 -27.76 -5.13 -13.63
C ALA A 379 -26.67 -6.03 -14.23
N ALA A 380 -26.75 -6.32 -15.52
CA ALA A 380 -25.68 -7.02 -16.23
C ALA A 380 -24.33 -6.29 -16.12
N SER A 381 -24.37 -5.02 -15.75
CA SER A 381 -23.23 -4.14 -15.44
C SER A 381 -22.97 -4.01 -13.93
N GLY A 382 -23.59 -4.83 -13.09
CA GLY A 382 -23.43 -4.75 -11.64
C GLY A 382 -22.04 -5.17 -11.15
N HIS A 383 -21.58 -4.45 -10.12
CA HIS A 383 -20.36 -4.78 -9.39
C HIS A 383 -20.72 -4.89 -7.89
N PRO A 384 -20.63 -6.07 -7.31
CA PRO A 384 -20.35 -7.36 -7.93
C PRO A 384 -21.54 -7.88 -8.75
N ALA A 385 -21.27 -8.66 -9.81
CA ALA A 385 -22.27 -9.34 -10.62
C ALA A 385 -22.62 -10.70 -10.03
N ALA A 386 -23.90 -11.11 -10.22
CA ALA A 386 -24.37 -12.40 -9.71
C ALA A 386 -23.56 -13.59 -10.24
N GLU A 387 -23.18 -13.58 -11.52
CA GLU A 387 -22.39 -14.65 -12.13
C GLU A 387 -20.97 -14.73 -11.55
N ALA A 388 -20.35 -13.59 -11.25
CA ALA A 388 -19.02 -13.56 -10.62
C ALA A 388 -19.06 -14.14 -9.20
N ILE A 389 -20.06 -13.74 -8.42
CA ILE A 389 -20.29 -14.29 -7.08
C ILE A 389 -20.52 -15.80 -7.14
N GLU A 390 -21.31 -16.26 -8.10
CA GLU A 390 -21.52 -17.70 -8.33
C GLU A 390 -20.19 -18.42 -8.53
N ARG A 391 -19.36 -17.93 -9.41
CA ARG A 391 -18.04 -18.51 -9.65
C ARG A 391 -17.17 -18.53 -8.39
N ILE A 392 -17.16 -17.40 -7.65
CA ILE A 392 -16.41 -17.27 -6.39
C ILE A 392 -16.86 -18.35 -5.38
N TYR A 393 -18.16 -18.53 -5.16
CA TYR A 393 -18.66 -19.56 -4.23
C TYR A 393 -18.47 -21.00 -4.71
N LYS A 394 -18.17 -21.21 -5.97
CA LYS A 394 -17.81 -22.54 -6.52
C LYS A 394 -16.34 -22.88 -6.35
N ALA A 395 -15.47 -21.89 -6.09
CA ALA A 395 -14.06 -22.16 -5.84
C ALA A 395 -13.90 -23.15 -4.67
N PRO A 396 -13.00 -24.14 -4.76
CA PRO A 396 -13.00 -25.28 -3.84
C PRO A 396 -12.89 -24.90 -2.36
N ASN A 397 -11.97 -24.01 -1.97
CA ASN A 397 -11.88 -23.56 -0.58
C ASN A 397 -13.07 -22.71 -0.16
N ILE A 398 -13.53 -21.80 -1.00
CA ILE A 398 -14.67 -20.91 -0.67
C ILE A 398 -15.95 -21.72 -0.51
N SER A 399 -16.16 -22.76 -1.32
CA SER A 399 -17.34 -23.63 -1.19
C SER A 399 -17.41 -24.36 0.15
N GLN A 400 -16.29 -24.47 0.85
CA GLN A 400 -16.19 -25.14 2.16
C GLN A 400 -16.24 -24.18 3.32
N ASN A 401 -15.60 -23.01 3.22
CA ASN A 401 -15.41 -22.07 4.33
C ASN A 401 -16.28 -20.81 4.26
N LEU A 402 -16.81 -20.48 3.07
CA LEU A 402 -17.69 -19.33 2.78
C LEU A 402 -17.06 -17.95 3.09
N ASN A 403 -15.74 -17.85 3.09
CA ASN A 403 -15.02 -16.63 3.42
C ASN A 403 -15.06 -15.64 2.25
N VAL A 404 -16.22 -15.02 2.05
CA VAL A 404 -16.42 -13.93 1.09
C VAL A 404 -16.81 -12.67 1.84
N TYR A 405 -16.03 -11.61 1.67
CA TYR A 405 -16.19 -10.35 2.37
C TYR A 405 -16.38 -9.23 1.37
N TRP A 406 -17.15 -8.22 1.73
CA TRP A 406 -17.54 -7.17 0.80
C TRP A 406 -17.74 -5.82 1.51
N ASN A 407 -17.13 -4.73 1.01
CA ASN A 407 -17.20 -3.41 1.64
C ASN A 407 -18.63 -2.93 1.89
N ALA A 408 -19.57 -3.18 0.96
CA ALA A 408 -20.95 -2.76 1.15
C ALA A 408 -21.60 -3.35 2.41
N VAL A 409 -21.15 -4.51 2.86
CA VAL A 409 -21.64 -5.23 4.03
C VAL A 409 -20.74 -5.00 5.23
N ASN A 410 -19.44 -5.10 5.05
CA ASN A 410 -18.47 -5.15 6.13
C ASN A 410 -17.78 -3.79 6.40
N GLY A 411 -18.06 -2.77 5.58
CA GLY A 411 -17.35 -1.49 5.66
C GLY A 411 -15.90 -1.61 5.21
N THR A 412 -14.99 -0.88 5.85
CA THR A 412 -13.56 -1.11 5.69
C THR A 412 -13.22 -2.48 6.27
N MET A 413 -12.61 -3.33 5.46
CA MET A 413 -12.28 -4.70 5.79
C MET A 413 -10.80 -4.81 6.11
N LYS A 414 -10.47 -5.34 7.29
CA LYS A 414 -9.11 -5.58 7.74
C LYS A 414 -8.85 -7.08 7.86
N PHE A 415 -7.84 -7.54 7.17
CA PHE A 415 -7.29 -8.90 7.29
C PHE A 415 -5.94 -8.81 8.00
N THR A 416 -5.72 -9.66 8.99
CA THR A 416 -4.47 -9.69 9.77
C THR A 416 -3.90 -11.10 9.78
N SER A 417 -2.63 -11.26 9.43
CA SER A 417 -1.92 -12.54 9.48
C SER A 417 -0.53 -12.38 10.13
N TYR A 418 -0.13 -13.40 10.87
CA TYR A 418 1.20 -13.54 11.46
C TYR A 418 2.12 -14.42 10.59
N GLY A 419 1.88 -14.42 9.27
CA GLY A 419 2.68 -15.19 8.31
C GLY A 419 2.39 -16.68 8.29
N LYS A 420 1.27 -17.11 8.85
CA LYS A 420 0.69 -18.42 8.62
C LYS A 420 -0.24 -18.34 7.42
N ASP A 421 -0.56 -19.48 6.84
CA ASP A 421 -1.54 -19.58 5.78
C ASP A 421 -2.97 -19.50 6.35
N ASP A 422 -3.19 -18.48 7.18
CA ASP A 422 -4.45 -18.13 7.84
C ASP A 422 -4.54 -16.61 8.05
N PHE A 423 -5.70 -16.16 8.48
CA PHE A 423 -5.94 -14.75 8.80
C PHE A 423 -7.04 -14.61 9.87
N THR A 424 -7.06 -13.44 10.51
CA THR A 424 -8.22 -12.94 11.24
C THR A 424 -8.87 -11.81 10.46
N PHE A 425 -10.19 -11.68 10.58
CA PHE A 425 -10.97 -10.66 9.87
C PHE A 425 -11.65 -9.70 10.84
N GLN A 426 -11.67 -8.42 10.47
CA GLN A 426 -12.42 -7.37 11.16
C GLN A 426 -13.04 -6.43 10.14
N GLY A 427 -14.34 -6.23 10.19
CA GLY A 427 -15.04 -5.19 9.42
C GLY A 427 -15.31 -3.96 10.30
N SER A 428 -15.34 -2.78 9.71
CA SER A 428 -15.77 -1.56 10.41
C SER A 428 -17.27 -1.55 10.70
N LYS A 429 -18.04 -2.43 10.04
CA LYS A 429 -19.45 -2.72 10.28
C LYS A 429 -19.61 -4.13 10.82
N SER A 430 -20.47 -4.31 11.80
CA SER A 430 -20.72 -5.60 12.45
C SER A 430 -21.79 -6.45 11.73
N ILE A 431 -21.92 -6.30 10.43
CA ILE A 431 -22.81 -7.13 9.61
C ILE A 431 -22.05 -8.41 9.26
N LYS A 432 -22.73 -9.54 9.37
CA LYS A 432 -22.19 -10.85 8.97
C LYS A 432 -21.88 -10.85 7.46
N GLY A 433 -21.46 -11.85 6.88
CA GLY A 433 -21.03 -11.88 5.50
C GLY A 433 -22.15 -11.59 4.49
N TYR A 434 -21.76 -11.57 3.23
CA TYR A 434 -22.58 -11.23 2.07
C TYR A 434 -23.89 -12.03 1.96
N TYR A 435 -23.91 -13.28 2.37
CA TYR A 435 -25.06 -14.17 2.33
C TYR A 435 -26.15 -13.86 3.39
N ASP A 436 -25.90 -12.93 4.30
CA ASP A 436 -26.92 -12.40 5.21
C ASP A 436 -27.80 -11.33 4.56
N LEU A 437 -27.50 -10.94 3.32
CA LEU A 437 -28.33 -10.02 2.56
C LEU A 437 -29.64 -10.68 2.13
N THR A 438 -30.73 -10.11 2.58
CA THR A 438 -32.06 -10.55 2.21
C THR A 438 -32.73 -9.53 1.31
N LEU A 439 -33.10 -9.95 0.11
CA LEU A 439 -33.70 -9.09 -0.89
C LEU A 439 -35.06 -9.60 -1.32
N THR A 440 -36.08 -8.75 -1.21
CA THR A 440 -37.36 -8.97 -1.86
C THR A 440 -37.49 -7.99 -3.04
N ASN A 441 -37.77 -8.48 -4.24
CA ASN A 441 -37.93 -7.69 -5.46
C ASN A 441 -36.69 -6.92 -5.94
N GLY A 442 -35.49 -7.28 -5.53
CA GLY A 442 -34.26 -6.85 -6.15
C GLY A 442 -33.77 -5.44 -5.87
N VAL A 443 -34.37 -4.77 -4.91
CA VAL A 443 -33.94 -3.42 -4.53
C VAL A 443 -33.71 -3.42 -3.02
N ALA A 444 -32.46 -3.46 -2.61
CA ALA A 444 -32.06 -3.27 -1.24
C ALA A 444 -31.47 -1.88 -1.06
N VAL A 445 -31.86 -1.20 -0.02
CA VAL A 445 -31.31 0.10 0.37
C VAL A 445 -30.69 -0.04 1.73
N TRP A 446 -29.45 0.39 1.88
CA TRP A 446 -28.80 0.41 3.17
C TRP A 446 -29.50 1.37 4.12
N ASN A 447 -29.85 0.88 5.31
CA ASN A 447 -30.40 1.67 6.39
C ASN A 447 -29.35 1.84 7.49
N GLU A 448 -28.87 3.06 7.69
CA GLU A 448 -27.82 3.36 8.67
C GLU A 448 -28.27 3.16 10.12
N GLU A 449 -29.57 3.29 10.40
CA GLU A 449 -30.13 3.11 11.75
C GLU A 449 -30.21 1.63 12.10
N LEU A 450 -30.55 0.80 11.11
CA LEU A 450 -30.66 -0.64 11.28
C LEU A 450 -29.30 -1.35 11.13
N LEU A 451 -28.30 -0.66 10.56
CA LEU A 451 -27.04 -1.27 10.09
C LEU A 451 -27.29 -2.49 9.19
N ASP A 452 -28.31 -2.41 8.35
CA ASP A 452 -28.78 -3.47 7.46
C ASP A 452 -29.43 -2.90 6.21
N PHE A 453 -29.73 -3.74 5.23
CA PHE A 453 -30.48 -3.36 4.04
C PHE A 453 -31.97 -3.46 4.26
N GLU A 454 -32.74 -2.48 3.82
CA GLU A 454 -34.19 -2.50 3.76
C GLU A 454 -34.70 -2.55 2.31
N ASN A 455 -35.85 -3.17 2.10
CA ASN A 455 -36.51 -3.19 0.80
C ASN A 455 -37.38 -1.94 0.59
N LYS A 456 -36.97 -1.03 -0.27
CA LYS A 456 -37.71 0.21 -0.55
C LYS A 456 -38.88 0.04 -1.54
N VAL A 457 -38.97 -1.09 -2.23
CA VAL A 457 -40.06 -1.33 -3.19
C VAL A 457 -41.34 -1.77 -2.49
N THR A 458 -41.21 -2.62 -1.47
CA THR A 458 -42.37 -3.15 -0.75
C THR A 458 -42.71 -2.37 0.50
N GLY A 459 -41.82 -1.50 0.99
CA GLY A 459 -41.97 -0.81 2.27
C GLY A 459 -41.89 -1.73 3.50
N GLU A 460 -41.50 -2.99 3.30
CA GLU A 460 -41.30 -3.94 4.39
C GLU A 460 -39.98 -3.61 5.11
N GLU A 461 -40.09 -3.41 6.41
CA GLU A 461 -38.94 -3.38 7.31
C GLU A 461 -38.38 -4.80 7.41
N ASN A 462 -37.05 -4.90 7.32
CA ASN A 462 -36.28 -6.14 7.25
C ASN A 462 -36.45 -6.89 5.91
N CYS A 463 -35.53 -6.62 5.00
CA CYS A 463 -35.38 -7.43 3.81
C CYS A 463 -35.01 -8.86 4.23
N LYS A 464 -36.01 -9.69 4.47
CA LYS A 464 -35.76 -11.10 4.64
C LYS A 464 -35.46 -11.71 3.28
N LEU A 465 -34.45 -12.56 3.21
CA LEU A 465 -34.13 -13.38 2.05
C LEU A 465 -35.35 -14.16 1.62
N HIS A 466 -36.18 -13.51 0.85
CA HIS A 466 -37.29 -14.16 0.21
C HIS A 466 -36.91 -14.51 -1.22
N GLU A 467 -37.57 -15.50 -1.75
CA GLU A 467 -37.47 -16.10 -3.06
C GLU A 467 -37.47 -15.10 -4.23
N SER A 468 -36.64 -14.07 -4.16
CA SER A 468 -36.58 -13.08 -5.18
C SER A 468 -35.94 -13.65 -6.42
N LYS A 469 -36.66 -13.52 -7.53
CA LYS A 469 -36.16 -13.85 -8.87
C LYS A 469 -34.98 -12.99 -9.27
N VAL A 470 -34.70 -11.96 -8.52
CA VAL A 470 -33.72 -10.92 -8.83
C VAL A 470 -32.36 -11.29 -8.33
N PHE A 471 -32.31 -11.85 -7.14
CA PHE A 471 -31.07 -12.33 -6.62
C PHE A 471 -31.17 -13.82 -6.46
N GLN A 472 -30.49 -14.50 -7.33
CA GLN A 472 -30.43 -15.93 -7.28
C GLN A 472 -29.45 -16.42 -6.22
N PHE A 473 -29.29 -15.69 -5.10
CA PHE A 473 -28.51 -16.15 -3.98
C PHE A 473 -28.92 -17.56 -3.55
N ARG A 474 -30.22 -17.88 -3.68
CA ARG A 474 -30.70 -19.26 -3.48
C ARG A 474 -30.07 -20.28 -4.43
N ASN A 475 -29.68 -19.86 -5.62
CA ASN A 475 -28.99 -20.79 -6.52
C ASN A 475 -27.58 -21.11 -6.01
N TYR A 476 -26.99 -20.24 -5.19
CA TYR A 476 -25.72 -20.52 -4.52
C TYR A 476 -25.87 -21.38 -3.29
N ILE A 477 -26.99 -21.26 -2.56
CA ILE A 477 -27.29 -22.09 -1.41
C ILE A 477 -27.24 -23.58 -1.78
N GLN A 478 -27.59 -23.94 -3.00
CA GLN A 478 -27.46 -25.33 -3.46
C GLN A 478 -26.02 -25.85 -3.44
N TYR A 479 -25.05 -24.95 -3.59
CA TYR A 479 -23.63 -25.29 -3.55
C TYR A 479 -23.02 -25.21 -2.13
N LEU A 480 -23.75 -24.63 -1.16
CA LEU A 480 -23.31 -24.64 0.21
C LEU A 480 -23.41 -26.06 0.81
N PRO A 481 -22.42 -26.45 1.63
CA PRO A 481 -22.54 -27.68 2.39
C PRO A 481 -23.80 -27.64 3.28
N THR A 482 -24.41 -28.79 3.53
CA THR A 482 -25.68 -28.89 4.28
C THR A 482 -25.61 -28.18 5.63
N TRP A 483 -24.51 -28.34 6.37
CA TRP A 483 -24.30 -27.68 7.65
C TRP A 483 -24.30 -26.16 7.60
N ALA A 484 -23.82 -25.59 6.48
CA ALA A 484 -23.80 -24.14 6.27
C ALA A 484 -25.20 -23.62 5.90
N LYS A 485 -26.00 -24.43 5.19
CA LYS A 485 -27.40 -24.11 4.88
C LYS A 485 -28.24 -23.97 6.14
N ASP A 486 -28.06 -24.92 7.06
CA ASP A 486 -28.80 -24.93 8.31
C ASP A 486 -28.41 -23.78 9.26
N LEU A 487 -27.17 -23.26 9.13
CA LEU A 487 -26.65 -22.15 9.93
C LEU A 487 -27.23 -20.80 9.50
N TYR A 488 -27.44 -20.62 8.20
CA TYR A 488 -27.88 -19.36 7.60
C TYR A 488 -29.35 -19.34 7.24
N PHE A 489 -29.98 -20.52 7.13
CA PHE A 489 -31.39 -20.67 6.78
C PHE A 489 -32.01 -21.75 7.70
N PRO A 490 -32.10 -21.49 9.00
CA PRO A 490 -32.83 -22.37 9.87
C PRO A 490 -34.26 -22.45 9.39
N GLY A 491 -34.71 -23.66 9.01
CA GLY A 491 -36.00 -23.99 8.42
C GLY A 491 -37.21 -23.58 9.27
#